data_e664761267aef15cd5ad37725668ab2c
#
_entry.id   e664761267aef15cd5ad37725668ab2c
#
_cell.length_a   1.000
_cell.length_b   1.000
_cell.length_c   1.000
_cell.angle_alpha   90.00
_cell.angle_beta   90.00
_cell.angle_gamma   90.00
#
_symmetry.space_group_name_H-M   'P 1'
#
loop_
_entity.id
_entity.type
_entity.pdbx_description
1 polymer ?
#
loop_
_entity_poly.entity_id
_entity_poly.type
_entity_poly.pdbx_seq_one_letter_code
_entity_poly.pdbx_strand_id
1 'polypeptide(L)'
;MANEVKKYLHDGMELPFEDWSKTLHSFNDLASIVQTTHDAAQSSAVKAINRMQTMRNWLIGYYIVEFEQHGKDRAEYGTQLLKKLEERVDRKGVNVTLLQMSRNFYKLYPQMVNLFVPNQKYSTASNISESSVQLKSNSSNNETNLICATVSHKFQTSPELMISRLSFSHLREIMTLDDPLARYFYEQECIKCTWSVRELRRQISTNLYVR
;
A
#
# COMPACT_ATOMS: atom_id res chain seq x y z
N MET A 1 22.07 -32.71 -16.05
CA MET A 1 20.77 -32.02 -16.29
C MET A 1 20.27 -31.63 -14.91
N ALA A 2 20.33 -30.33 -14.63
CA ALA A 2 19.85 -29.80 -13.34
C ALA A 2 18.32 -29.89 -13.34
N ASN A 3 17.78 -30.68 -12.40
CA ASN A 3 16.36 -30.68 -12.12
C ASN A 3 15.96 -29.29 -11.62
N GLU A 4 15.37 -28.48 -12.46
CA GLU A 4 14.66 -27.28 -12.04
C GLU A 4 13.56 -27.72 -11.07
N VAL A 5 13.73 -27.35 -9.82
CA VAL A 5 12.67 -27.41 -8.81
C VAL A 5 11.51 -26.58 -9.36
N LYS A 6 10.45 -27.25 -9.82
CA LYS A 6 9.23 -26.55 -10.27
C LYS A 6 8.64 -25.82 -9.06
N LYS A 7 8.94 -24.53 -8.96
CA LYS A 7 8.21 -23.63 -8.06
C LYS A 7 6.77 -23.58 -8.53
N TYR A 8 5.85 -24.14 -7.79
CA TYR A 8 4.42 -23.90 -7.99
C TYR A 8 4.09 -22.49 -7.48
N LEU A 9 4.23 -21.53 -8.39
CA LEU A 9 3.79 -20.16 -8.18
C LEU A 9 2.31 -20.10 -8.54
N HIS A 10 1.45 -20.10 -7.55
CA HIS A 10 0.08 -19.65 -7.70
C HIS A 10 -0.05 -18.36 -6.89
N ASP A 11 -0.29 -17.22 -7.55
CA ASP A 11 -0.50 -15.89 -6.96
C ASP A 11 0.60 -15.40 -5.99
N GLY A 12 1.86 -15.71 -6.26
CA GLY A 12 2.99 -15.28 -5.44
C GLY A 12 3.15 -16.05 -4.12
N MET A 13 2.48 -17.18 -3.96
CA MET A 13 2.72 -18.12 -2.88
C MET A 13 3.84 -19.09 -3.26
N GLU A 14 4.96 -19.00 -2.58
CA GLU A 14 6.05 -19.96 -2.70
C GLU A 14 5.89 -21.01 -1.61
N LEU A 15 5.63 -22.26 -2.01
CA LEU A 15 5.75 -23.41 -1.11
C LEU A 15 7.09 -24.11 -1.34
N PRO A 16 7.79 -24.50 -0.28
CA PRO A 16 9.01 -25.28 -0.42
C PRO A 16 8.68 -26.66 -1.00
N PHE A 17 9.28 -26.98 -2.14
CA PHE A 17 9.21 -28.30 -2.73
C PHE A 17 10.64 -28.83 -2.87
N GLU A 18 10.93 -29.88 -2.15
CA GLU A 18 12.22 -30.58 -2.22
C GLU A 18 12.02 -32.00 -2.74
N ASP A 19 12.99 -32.49 -3.51
CA ASP A 19 12.96 -33.87 -4.00
C ASP A 19 13.14 -34.83 -2.80
N TRP A 20 12.10 -35.56 -2.47
CA TRP A 20 12.03 -36.48 -1.34
C TRP A 20 13.14 -37.58 -1.40
N SER A 21 13.58 -37.96 -2.59
CA SER A 21 14.61 -38.99 -2.77
C SER A 21 15.96 -38.57 -2.19
N LYS A 22 16.18 -37.27 -1.96
CA LYS A 22 17.42 -36.71 -1.42
C LYS A 22 17.33 -36.30 0.05
N THR A 23 16.13 -36.11 0.55
CA THR A 23 15.91 -35.44 1.84
C THR A 23 15.14 -36.26 2.86
N LEU A 24 14.41 -37.29 2.46
CA LEU A 24 13.60 -38.12 3.34
C LEU A 24 14.29 -39.44 3.68
N HIS A 25 15.17 -39.44 4.68
CA HIS A 25 15.87 -40.63 5.12
C HIS A 25 15.48 -41.08 6.54
N SER A 26 14.84 -40.20 7.31
CA SER A 26 14.44 -40.50 8.68
C SER A 26 13.07 -39.91 9.02
N PHE A 27 12.47 -40.41 10.11
CA PHE A 27 11.23 -39.80 10.64
C PHE A 27 11.42 -38.32 11.06
N ASN A 28 12.62 -37.98 11.54
CA ASN A 28 12.94 -36.60 11.89
C ASN A 28 12.96 -35.69 10.66
N ASP A 29 13.47 -36.17 9.52
CA ASP A 29 13.44 -35.41 8.25
C ASP A 29 12.00 -35.19 7.79
N LEU A 30 11.16 -36.24 7.87
CA LEU A 30 9.75 -36.12 7.57
C LEU A 30 9.07 -35.08 8.47
N ALA A 31 9.30 -35.12 9.77
CA ALA A 31 8.71 -34.18 10.72
C ALA A 31 9.17 -32.75 10.42
N SER A 32 10.45 -32.53 10.12
CA SER A 32 10.99 -31.22 9.76
C SER A 32 10.37 -30.66 8.47
N ILE A 33 10.24 -31.49 7.44
CA ILE A 33 9.63 -31.08 6.16
C ILE A 33 8.15 -30.72 6.35
N VAL A 34 7.41 -31.51 7.13
CA VAL A 34 6.00 -31.20 7.44
C VAL A 34 5.87 -29.87 8.18
N GLN A 35 6.70 -29.61 9.19
CA GLN A 35 6.71 -28.34 9.91
C GLN A 35 7.05 -27.17 8.96
N THR A 36 8.12 -27.28 8.20
CA THR A 36 8.54 -26.23 7.26
C THR A 36 7.46 -25.92 6.22
N THR A 37 6.81 -26.97 5.69
CA THR A 37 5.71 -26.80 4.72
C THR A 37 4.51 -26.12 5.36
N HIS A 38 4.15 -26.52 6.58
CA HIS A 38 3.03 -25.90 7.32
C HIS A 38 3.32 -24.42 7.59
N ASP A 39 4.49 -24.08 8.12
CA ASP A 39 4.86 -22.72 8.47
C ASP A 39 4.95 -21.81 7.23
N ALA A 40 5.50 -22.34 6.12
CA ALA A 40 5.57 -21.62 4.85
C ALA A 40 4.16 -21.33 4.30
N ALA A 41 3.27 -22.33 4.31
CA ALA A 41 1.90 -22.16 3.85
C ALA A 41 1.13 -21.15 4.71
N GLN A 42 1.25 -21.23 6.03
CA GLN A 42 0.62 -20.30 6.96
C GLN A 42 1.14 -18.86 6.78
N SER A 43 2.46 -18.71 6.68
CA SER A 43 3.08 -17.40 6.41
C SER A 43 2.62 -16.80 5.07
N SER A 44 2.55 -17.61 4.02
CA SER A 44 2.08 -17.19 2.70
C SER A 44 0.61 -16.78 2.72
N ALA A 45 -0.25 -17.52 3.42
CA ALA A 45 -1.66 -17.17 3.58
C ALA A 45 -1.84 -15.81 4.29
N VAL A 46 -1.08 -15.56 5.37
CA VAL A 46 -1.12 -14.27 6.09
C VAL A 46 -0.68 -13.11 5.18
N LYS A 47 0.39 -13.31 4.41
CA LYS A 47 0.86 -12.30 3.44
C LYS A 47 -0.20 -12.02 2.36
N ALA A 48 -0.84 -13.06 1.83
CA ALA A 48 -1.91 -12.92 0.83
C ALA A 48 -3.11 -12.13 1.40
N ILE A 49 -3.55 -12.45 2.61
CA ILE A 49 -4.63 -11.73 3.28
C ILE A 49 -4.27 -10.25 3.46
N ASN A 50 -3.08 -9.95 3.97
CA ASN A 50 -2.61 -8.58 4.18
C ASN A 50 -2.57 -7.79 2.87
N ARG A 51 -2.05 -8.41 1.80
CA ARG A 51 -2.01 -7.83 0.45
C ARG A 51 -3.41 -7.50 -0.05
N MET A 52 -4.34 -8.45 0.02
CA MET A 52 -5.72 -8.26 -0.42
C MET A 52 -6.45 -7.18 0.39
N GLN A 53 -6.23 -7.13 1.71
CA GLN A 53 -6.81 -6.08 2.55
C GLN A 53 -6.26 -4.69 2.19
N THR A 54 -4.96 -4.59 1.92
CA THR A 54 -4.34 -3.32 1.52
C THR A 54 -4.90 -2.84 0.18
N MET A 55 -4.96 -3.73 -0.82
CA MET A 55 -5.52 -3.42 -2.13
C MET A 55 -7.00 -3.03 -2.05
N ARG A 56 -7.81 -3.80 -1.30
CA ARG A 56 -9.23 -3.48 -1.06
C ARG A 56 -9.41 -2.08 -0.48
N ASN A 57 -8.64 -1.75 0.56
CA ASN A 57 -8.79 -0.47 1.23
C ASN A 57 -8.38 0.69 0.33
N TRP A 58 -7.36 0.51 -0.51
CA TRP A 58 -7.00 1.51 -1.49
C TRP A 58 -8.10 1.71 -2.54
N LEU A 59 -8.68 0.62 -3.07
CA LEU A 59 -9.81 0.68 -4.03
C LEU A 59 -11.04 1.35 -3.43
N ILE A 60 -11.38 1.06 -2.18
CA ILE A 60 -12.46 1.76 -1.48
C ILE A 60 -12.19 3.27 -1.46
N GLY A 61 -10.96 3.67 -1.15
CA GLY A 61 -10.55 5.06 -1.15
C GLY A 61 -10.66 5.72 -2.53
N TYR A 62 -10.22 5.01 -3.57
CA TYR A 62 -10.37 5.43 -4.96
C TYR A 62 -11.83 5.73 -5.31
N TYR A 63 -12.75 4.77 -5.09
CA TYR A 63 -14.16 4.96 -5.42
C TYR A 63 -14.82 6.09 -4.62
N ILE A 64 -14.44 6.27 -3.35
CA ILE A 64 -14.95 7.38 -2.54
C ILE A 64 -14.53 8.72 -3.15
N VAL A 65 -13.25 8.89 -3.49
CA VAL A 65 -12.74 10.15 -4.04
C VAL A 65 -13.29 10.42 -5.44
N GLU A 66 -13.39 9.40 -6.29
CA GLU A 66 -14.01 9.52 -7.61
C GLU A 66 -15.47 9.96 -7.51
N PHE A 67 -16.22 9.38 -6.56
CA PHE A 67 -17.60 9.82 -6.32
C PHE A 67 -17.66 11.27 -5.80
N GLU A 68 -16.80 11.65 -4.87
CA GLU A 68 -16.73 13.05 -4.36
C GLU A 68 -16.45 14.07 -5.48
N GLN A 69 -15.68 13.68 -6.50
CA GLN A 69 -15.30 14.56 -7.60
C GLN A 69 -16.32 14.56 -8.75
N HIS A 70 -16.81 13.40 -9.14
CA HIS A 70 -17.56 13.20 -10.38
C HIS A 70 -19.00 12.67 -10.19
N GLY A 71 -19.39 12.24 -8.96
CA GLY A 71 -20.73 11.73 -8.69
C GLY A 71 -21.82 12.79 -8.97
N LYS A 72 -22.89 12.40 -9.70
CA LYS A 72 -23.97 13.30 -10.07
C LYS A 72 -24.76 13.82 -8.86
N ASP A 73 -24.92 12.97 -7.88
CA ASP A 73 -25.66 13.20 -6.62
C ASP A 73 -24.76 13.51 -5.43
N ARG A 74 -23.48 13.80 -5.68
CA ARG A 74 -22.48 14.07 -4.62
C ARG A 74 -22.89 15.18 -3.64
N ALA A 75 -23.62 16.20 -4.14
CA ALA A 75 -24.06 17.33 -3.32
C ALA A 75 -25.10 16.93 -2.27
N GLU A 76 -25.91 15.90 -2.54
CA GLU A 76 -26.92 15.37 -1.62
C GLU A 76 -26.30 14.76 -0.36
N TYR A 77 -25.14 14.14 -0.50
CA TYR A 77 -24.47 13.46 0.60
C TYR A 77 -23.52 14.38 1.38
N GLY A 78 -22.84 15.31 0.69
CA GLY A 78 -21.98 16.32 1.30
C GLY A 78 -21.04 15.77 2.36
N THR A 79 -20.99 16.42 3.53
CA THR A 79 -20.12 16.01 4.66
C THR A 79 -20.55 14.69 5.33
N GLN A 80 -21.76 14.21 5.07
CA GLN A 80 -22.29 12.97 5.67
C GLN A 80 -22.08 11.73 4.80
N LEU A 81 -21.39 11.86 3.65
CA LEU A 81 -21.19 10.78 2.69
C LEU A 81 -20.71 9.47 3.35
N LEU A 82 -19.64 9.53 4.15
CA LEU A 82 -19.05 8.34 4.74
C LEU A 82 -19.98 7.66 5.75
N LYS A 83 -20.76 8.43 6.50
CA LYS A 83 -21.74 7.92 7.45
C LYS A 83 -22.90 7.22 6.74
N LYS A 84 -23.47 7.88 5.74
CA LYS A 84 -24.53 7.28 4.91
C LYS A 84 -24.06 6.05 4.15
N LEU A 85 -22.77 6.03 3.73
CA LEU A 85 -22.16 4.89 3.07
C LEU A 85 -22.01 3.70 4.03
N GLU A 86 -21.56 3.93 5.28
CA GLU A 86 -21.50 2.90 6.32
C GLU A 86 -22.89 2.27 6.56
N GLU A 87 -23.90 3.11 6.78
CA GLU A 87 -25.28 2.69 7.01
C GLU A 87 -25.85 1.88 5.82
N ARG A 88 -25.52 2.28 4.59
CA ARG A 88 -26.03 1.62 3.38
C ARG A 88 -25.32 0.31 3.08
N VAL A 89 -24.02 0.24 3.32
CA VAL A 89 -23.20 -0.97 3.07
C VAL A 89 -23.47 -2.05 4.10
N ASP A 90 -23.64 -1.68 5.37
CA ASP A 90 -23.93 -2.54 6.51
C ASP A 90 -23.13 -3.87 6.49
N ARG A 91 -21.81 -3.77 6.44
CA ARG A 91 -20.91 -4.92 6.44
C ARG A 91 -19.92 -4.85 7.60
N LYS A 92 -19.74 -5.97 8.30
CA LYS A 92 -18.78 -6.09 9.38
C LYS A 92 -17.38 -5.69 8.90
N GLY A 93 -16.77 -4.73 9.61
CA GLY A 93 -15.43 -4.23 9.29
C GLY A 93 -15.40 -3.08 8.27
N VAL A 94 -16.56 -2.64 7.77
CA VAL A 94 -16.70 -1.40 6.99
C VAL A 94 -17.37 -0.38 7.89
N ASN A 95 -16.60 0.59 8.38
CA ASN A 95 -17.08 1.66 9.24
C ASN A 95 -16.49 3.00 8.77
N VAL A 96 -17.03 4.11 9.29
CA VAL A 96 -16.58 5.46 8.94
C VAL A 96 -15.07 5.62 9.08
N THR A 97 -14.49 5.04 10.13
CA THR A 97 -13.03 5.11 10.36
C THR A 97 -12.25 4.42 9.24
N LEU A 98 -12.65 3.21 8.83
CA LEU A 98 -12.02 2.52 7.71
C LEU A 98 -12.19 3.31 6.39
N LEU A 99 -13.40 3.82 6.13
CA LEU A 99 -13.70 4.60 4.93
C LEU A 99 -12.84 5.87 4.87
N GLN A 100 -12.70 6.57 5.99
CA GLN A 100 -11.85 7.76 6.11
C GLN A 100 -10.36 7.42 5.88
N MET A 101 -9.87 6.33 6.48
CA MET A 101 -8.50 5.87 6.29
C MET A 101 -8.25 5.44 4.85
N SER A 102 -9.19 4.74 4.22
CA SER A 102 -9.13 4.33 2.83
C SER A 102 -9.07 5.52 1.88
N ARG A 103 -9.91 6.53 2.13
CA ARG A 103 -9.89 7.80 1.38
C ARG A 103 -8.55 8.51 1.48
N ASN A 104 -7.97 8.60 2.69
CA ASN A 104 -6.64 9.19 2.89
C ASN A 104 -5.55 8.35 2.22
N PHE A 105 -5.67 7.01 2.26
CA PHE A 105 -4.72 6.11 1.62
C PHE A 105 -4.64 6.35 0.11
N TYR A 106 -5.76 6.45 -0.57
CA TYR A 106 -5.77 6.80 -2.00
C TYR A 106 -5.11 8.16 -2.27
N LYS A 107 -5.44 9.19 -1.46
CA LYS A 107 -4.89 10.54 -1.63
C LYS A 107 -3.38 10.62 -1.45
N LEU A 108 -2.83 9.84 -0.52
CA LEU A 108 -1.40 9.83 -0.21
C LEU A 108 -0.58 8.92 -1.14
N TYR A 109 -1.21 7.87 -1.69
CA TYR A 109 -0.54 6.85 -2.50
C TYR A 109 -1.25 6.61 -3.85
N PRO A 110 -1.42 7.65 -4.68
CA PRO A 110 -2.11 7.52 -5.97
C PRO A 110 -1.39 6.55 -6.92
N GLN A 111 -0.08 6.37 -6.78
CA GLN A 111 0.74 5.45 -7.59
C GLN A 111 0.31 3.98 -7.45
N MET A 112 -0.43 3.61 -6.42
CA MET A 112 -0.96 2.26 -6.24
C MET A 112 -1.90 1.82 -7.36
N VAL A 113 -2.43 2.76 -8.14
CA VAL A 113 -3.24 2.48 -9.33
C VAL A 113 -2.51 1.59 -10.33
N ASN A 114 -1.18 1.67 -10.40
CA ASN A 114 -0.36 0.86 -11.30
C ASN A 114 -0.46 -0.66 -11.03
N LEU A 115 -0.93 -1.05 -9.83
CA LEU A 115 -1.22 -2.46 -9.50
C LEU A 115 -2.47 -2.98 -10.22
N PHE A 116 -3.39 -2.10 -10.59
CA PHE A 116 -4.69 -2.46 -11.17
C PHE A 116 -4.72 -2.25 -12.68
N VAL A 117 -3.95 -1.28 -13.16
CA VAL A 117 -3.91 -0.92 -14.58
C VAL A 117 -2.45 -0.89 -15.05
N PRO A 118 -1.87 -2.05 -15.39
CA PRO A 118 -0.53 -2.08 -15.94
C PRO A 118 -0.49 -1.29 -17.27
N ASN A 119 0.44 -0.35 -17.38
CA ASN A 119 0.71 0.52 -18.55
C ASN A 119 -0.11 1.82 -18.69
N GLN A 120 -0.94 2.22 -17.76
CA GLN A 120 -1.37 3.61 -17.74
C GLN A 120 -0.39 4.42 -16.89
N LYS A 121 0.39 5.29 -17.53
CA LYS A 121 1.04 6.39 -16.82
C LYS A 121 -0.09 7.30 -16.34
N TYR A 122 -0.60 7.06 -15.14
CA TYR A 122 -1.40 8.08 -14.48
C TYR A 122 -0.46 9.24 -14.15
N SER A 123 -0.39 10.17 -15.07
CA SER A 123 -0.10 11.53 -14.65
C SER A 123 -1.21 11.89 -13.66
N THR A 124 -0.84 12.21 -12.45
CA THR A 124 -1.68 12.94 -11.50
C THR A 124 -1.98 14.29 -12.14
N ALA A 125 -2.92 14.24 -13.08
CA ALA A 125 -3.53 15.45 -13.59
C ALA A 125 -4.55 15.89 -12.55
N SER A 126 -4.09 16.64 -11.55
CA SER A 126 -4.80 17.88 -11.34
C SER A 126 -4.90 18.51 -12.74
N ASN A 127 -6.08 18.44 -13.34
CA ASN A 127 -6.41 19.10 -14.59
C ASN A 127 -6.19 20.61 -14.39
N ILE A 128 -4.96 21.04 -14.56
CA ILE A 128 -4.64 22.35 -15.02
C ILE A 128 -4.64 22.18 -16.54
N SER A 129 -5.75 22.56 -17.15
CA SER A 129 -5.88 22.75 -18.57
C SER A 129 -4.61 23.47 -19.06
N GLU A 130 -3.87 22.81 -19.95
CA GLU A 130 -2.87 23.47 -20.79
C GLU A 130 -3.60 24.44 -21.72
N SER A 131 -3.95 25.58 -21.16
CA SER A 131 -4.15 26.78 -21.95
C SER A 131 -2.83 27.53 -21.89
N SER A 132 -2.18 27.59 -23.03
CA SER A 132 -1.03 28.43 -23.33
C SER A 132 -1.02 29.71 -22.49
N VAL A 133 -0.19 29.77 -21.45
CA VAL A 133 0.12 31.03 -20.77
C VAL A 133 1.58 31.35 -21.03
N GLN A 134 1.72 32.36 -21.90
CA GLN A 134 2.97 33.10 -22.08
C GLN A 134 3.48 33.59 -20.73
N LEU A 135 4.79 33.36 -20.53
CA LEU A 135 5.56 33.89 -19.43
C LEU A 135 5.33 35.41 -19.28
N LYS A 136 4.70 35.81 -18.19
CA LYS A 136 4.95 37.10 -17.55
C LYS A 136 5.36 36.84 -16.11
N SER A 137 6.62 37.18 -15.86
CA SER A 137 7.28 37.22 -14.57
C SER A 137 6.48 38.05 -13.57
N ASN A 138 6.03 37.40 -12.45
CA ASN A 138 5.88 38.07 -11.17
C ASN A 138 5.96 37.05 -10.04
N SER A 139 7.09 37.12 -9.38
CA SER A 139 7.40 37.03 -7.94
C SER A 139 6.68 36.06 -7.00
N SER A 140 7.43 35.08 -6.52
CA SER A 140 7.63 34.73 -5.08
C SER A 140 6.51 33.99 -4.33
N ASN A 141 5.84 32.94 -4.82
CA ASN A 141 5.23 31.94 -3.92
C ASN A 141 4.90 30.59 -4.59
N ASN A 142 5.19 30.42 -5.88
CA ASN A 142 4.89 29.17 -6.59
C ASN A 142 6.06 28.17 -6.66
N GLU A 143 7.27 28.58 -6.31
CA GLU A 143 8.45 27.69 -6.41
C GLU A 143 8.47 26.60 -5.33
N THR A 144 7.99 26.90 -4.13
CA THR A 144 7.94 25.92 -3.03
C THR A 144 6.95 24.78 -3.29
N ASN A 145 5.82 25.05 -3.93
CA ASN A 145 4.85 24.02 -4.29
C ASN A 145 5.31 23.15 -5.46
N LEU A 146 6.02 23.72 -6.42
CA LEU A 146 6.57 22.96 -7.56
C LEU A 146 7.75 22.07 -7.12
N ILE A 147 8.60 22.56 -6.23
CA ILE A 147 9.71 21.81 -5.66
C ILE A 147 9.17 20.66 -4.80
N CYS A 148 8.13 20.89 -3.99
CA CYS A 148 7.50 19.87 -3.18
C CYS A 148 6.87 18.74 -4.03
N ALA A 149 6.19 19.08 -5.13
CA ALA A 149 5.61 18.11 -6.06
C ALA A 149 6.70 17.29 -6.79
N THR A 150 7.79 17.92 -7.21
CA THR A 150 8.90 17.26 -7.92
C THR A 150 9.71 16.34 -6.97
N VAL A 151 9.88 16.74 -5.72
CA VAL A 151 10.54 15.93 -4.69
C VAL A 151 9.69 14.73 -4.32
N SER A 152 8.37 14.90 -4.18
CA SER A 152 7.44 13.79 -3.88
C SER A 152 7.43 12.69 -4.94
N HIS A 153 7.61 13.03 -6.22
CA HIS A 153 7.75 12.03 -7.29
C HIS A 153 9.06 11.24 -7.26
N LYS A 154 10.11 11.80 -6.68
CA LYS A 154 11.44 11.19 -6.63
C LYS A 154 11.60 10.19 -5.48
N PHE A 155 10.81 10.33 -4.43
CA PHE A 155 10.85 9.51 -3.21
C PHE A 155 9.52 8.79 -3.01
N GLN A 156 9.25 7.79 -3.86
CA GLN A 156 8.08 6.95 -3.74
C GLN A 156 8.50 5.48 -3.70
N THR A 157 7.96 4.76 -2.74
CA THR A 157 8.10 3.30 -2.70
C THR A 157 7.28 2.69 -3.83
N SER A 158 7.85 1.68 -4.54
CA SER A 158 7.08 1.01 -5.59
C SER A 158 5.84 0.33 -4.99
N PRO A 159 4.70 0.37 -5.68
CA PRO A 159 3.46 -0.25 -5.23
C PRO A 159 3.60 -1.73 -4.89
N GLU A 160 4.33 -2.49 -5.72
CA GLU A 160 4.55 -3.93 -5.55
C GLU A 160 5.34 -4.22 -4.27
N LEU A 161 6.39 -3.44 -4.01
CA LEU A 161 7.21 -3.58 -2.82
C LEU A 161 6.39 -3.22 -1.56
N MET A 162 5.58 -2.17 -1.65
CA MET A 162 4.72 -1.72 -0.56
C MET A 162 3.72 -2.81 -0.15
N ILE A 163 2.96 -3.38 -1.09
CA ILE A 163 1.95 -4.41 -0.78
C ILE A 163 2.56 -5.76 -0.39
N SER A 164 3.82 -6.04 -0.80
CA SER A 164 4.50 -7.29 -0.46
C SER A 164 5.15 -7.25 0.92
N ARG A 165 5.56 -6.06 1.39
CA ARG A 165 6.34 -5.90 2.62
C ARG A 165 5.59 -5.20 3.75
N LEU A 166 4.61 -4.34 3.44
CA LEU A 166 3.86 -3.58 4.43
C LEU A 166 2.42 -4.09 4.52
N SER A 167 1.93 -4.30 5.73
CA SER A 167 0.49 -4.50 5.96
C SER A 167 -0.23 -3.15 5.99
N PHE A 168 -1.57 -3.17 5.82
CA PHE A 168 -2.37 -1.95 5.97
C PHE A 168 -2.21 -1.31 7.36
N SER A 169 -1.90 -2.09 8.39
CA SER A 169 -1.64 -1.56 9.73
C SER A 169 -0.34 -0.74 9.80
N HIS A 170 0.71 -1.12 9.06
CA HIS A 170 1.91 -0.28 8.94
C HIS A 170 1.60 1.02 8.22
N LEU A 171 0.91 0.93 7.08
CA LEU A 171 0.53 2.11 6.30
C LEU A 171 -0.35 3.07 7.10
N ARG A 172 -1.25 2.55 7.94
CA ARG A 172 -2.07 3.36 8.84
C ARG A 172 -1.24 4.21 9.80
N GLU A 173 -0.21 3.65 10.41
CA GLU A 173 0.68 4.41 11.29
C GLU A 173 1.49 5.44 10.49
N ILE A 174 2.02 5.07 9.33
CA ILE A 174 2.80 5.97 8.47
C ILE A 174 1.95 7.13 7.94
N MET A 175 0.69 6.88 7.59
CA MET A 175 -0.24 7.92 7.09
C MET A 175 -0.61 8.98 8.15
N THR A 176 -0.28 8.78 9.41
CA THR A 176 -0.45 9.81 10.45
C THR A 176 0.61 10.90 10.40
N LEU A 177 1.69 10.67 9.66
CA LEU A 177 2.79 11.63 9.52
C LEU A 177 2.45 12.65 8.43
N ASP A 178 2.60 13.92 8.73
CA ASP A 178 2.31 15.00 7.77
C ASP A 178 3.44 15.17 6.74
N ASP A 179 4.71 14.96 7.16
CA ASP A 179 5.88 15.10 6.29
C ASP A 179 5.99 13.93 5.29
N PRO A 180 5.95 14.19 3.97
CA PRO A 180 6.15 13.17 2.93
C PRO A 180 7.50 12.45 3.01
N LEU A 181 8.57 13.15 3.40
CA LEU A 181 9.90 12.56 3.52
C LEU A 181 10.00 11.64 4.74
N ALA A 182 9.38 12.01 5.85
CA ALA A 182 9.27 11.15 7.03
C ALA A 182 8.48 9.88 6.68
N ARG A 183 7.34 9.98 5.94
CA ARG A 183 6.61 8.81 5.48
C ARG A 183 7.48 7.88 4.65
N TYR A 184 8.17 8.41 3.64
CA TYR A 184 9.08 7.63 2.80
C TYR A 184 10.20 6.97 3.62
N PHE A 185 10.82 7.71 4.56
CA PHE A 185 11.84 7.17 5.44
C PHE A 185 11.33 5.96 6.23
N TYR A 186 10.19 6.09 6.91
CA TYR A 186 9.63 4.98 7.70
C TYR A 186 9.15 3.81 6.84
N GLU A 187 8.69 4.04 5.61
CA GLU A 187 8.41 2.97 4.64
C GLU A 187 9.66 2.17 4.33
N GLN A 188 10.76 2.85 3.96
CA GLN A 188 12.02 2.20 3.62
C GLN A 188 12.62 1.44 4.82
N GLU A 189 12.62 2.03 6.01
CA GLU A 189 13.11 1.37 7.21
C GLU A 189 12.25 0.15 7.60
N CYS A 190 10.93 0.23 7.50
CA CYS A 190 10.06 -0.93 7.71
C CYS A 190 10.36 -2.07 6.74
N ILE A 191 10.57 -1.75 5.45
CA ILE A 191 10.84 -2.74 4.41
C ILE A 191 12.22 -3.37 4.63
N LYS A 192 13.22 -2.56 4.92
CA LYS A 192 14.62 -2.98 5.10
C LYS A 192 14.81 -3.79 6.38
N CYS A 193 14.27 -3.32 7.48
CA CYS A 193 14.45 -3.89 8.80
C CYS A 193 13.33 -4.85 9.21
N THR A 194 12.32 -5.06 8.35
CA THR A 194 11.15 -5.92 8.63
C THR A 194 10.48 -5.62 9.97
N TRP A 195 10.31 -4.35 10.29
CA TRP A 195 9.70 -3.94 11.56
C TRP A 195 8.26 -4.45 11.68
N SER A 196 7.90 -4.84 12.90
CA SER A 196 6.49 -5.02 13.26
C SER A 196 5.80 -3.66 13.40
N VAL A 197 4.46 -3.65 13.36
CA VAL A 197 3.67 -2.43 13.59
C VAL A 197 4.01 -1.79 14.95
N ARG A 198 4.27 -2.63 15.96
CA ARG A 198 4.65 -2.17 17.29
C ARG A 198 6.01 -1.46 17.28
N GLU A 199 6.97 -2.03 16.58
CA GLU A 199 8.30 -1.45 16.42
C GLU A 199 8.23 -0.13 15.64
N LEU A 200 7.53 -0.10 14.50
CA LEU A 200 7.29 1.11 13.74
C LEU A 200 6.72 2.24 14.62
N ARG A 201 5.68 1.94 15.40
CA ARG A 201 5.07 2.93 16.31
C ARG A 201 6.08 3.44 17.33
N ARG A 202 6.93 2.57 17.88
CA ARG A 202 8.00 2.95 18.78
C ARG A 202 8.99 3.90 18.10
N GLN A 203 9.43 3.59 16.89
CA GLN A 203 10.39 4.40 16.15
C GLN A 203 9.81 5.76 15.75
N ILE A 204 8.54 5.81 15.37
CA ILE A 204 7.82 7.08 15.14
C ILE A 204 7.77 7.91 16.43
N SER A 205 7.40 7.30 17.57
CA SER A 205 7.29 8.01 18.84
C SER A 205 8.62 8.54 19.37
N THR A 206 9.73 7.88 19.02
CA THR A 206 11.09 8.33 19.39
C THR A 206 11.71 9.29 18.36
N ASN A 207 10.97 9.64 17.34
CA ASN A 207 11.36 10.59 16.30
C ASN A 207 12.67 10.22 15.58
N LEU A 208 12.81 8.92 15.23
CA LEU A 208 14.02 8.39 14.60
C LEU A 208 14.41 9.17 13.32
N TYR A 209 13.44 9.64 12.55
CA TYR A 209 13.67 10.40 11.33
C TYR A 209 14.47 11.69 11.53
N VAL A 210 14.34 12.33 12.69
CA VAL A 210 14.99 13.63 13.01
C VAL A 210 16.35 13.46 13.67
N ARG A 211 16.70 12.26 14.14
CA ARG A 211 17.98 11.94 14.77
C ARG A 211 19.09 11.66 13.77
#